data_840f1e0c8303f65d7a47e2b8dcaedad8
#
_entry.id   840f1e0c8303f65d7a47e2b8dcaedad8
#
_cell.length_a   1.000
_cell.length_b   1.000
_cell.length_c   1.000
_cell.angle_alpha   90.00
_cell.angle_beta   90.00
_cell.angle_gamma   90.00
#
_symmetry.space_group_name_H-M   'P 1'
#
loop_
_entity.id
_entity.type
_entity.pdbx_description
1 polymer ?
#
loop_
_entity_poly.entity_id
_entity_poly.type
_entity_poly.pdbx_seq_one_letter_code
_entity_poly.pdbx_strand_id
1 'polypeptide(L)'
;VHGHPWDFGISEDMHLGGMHIKRKWMLTITGALAGASLFMIFDMVYNGVSPDWSVLGQTEITAHRGSSKMAPENTMAALEAAMEEMADYSEIDVQTTADGIVVLCHDLNLKRVAGVDRTLGSMTYSQLEQLDVGSHFSPEFKGERIPTLREVLEACKGRMKLNIELKNIGNDTSLPEQVAALVKEYDMEDQCVITSVKLKYLERVKDMNPDLRTGYILAAAYGNYYESGD
;
A
#
# COMPACT_ATOMS: atom_id res chain seq x y z
N VAL A 1 -41.43 44.04 -45.85
CA VAL A 1 -41.09 43.75 -44.45
C VAL A 1 -40.67 42.28 -44.35
N HIS A 2 -39.35 42.01 -44.50
CA HIS A 2 -38.80 40.66 -44.27
C HIS A 2 -37.94 40.72 -43.02
N GLY A 3 -38.50 40.27 -41.88
CA GLY A 3 -37.72 40.00 -40.69
C GLY A 3 -36.94 38.70 -40.83
N HIS A 4 -35.63 38.72 -40.59
CA HIS A 4 -34.78 37.52 -40.51
C HIS A 4 -35.18 36.66 -39.32
N PRO A 5 -35.30 35.32 -39.45
CA PRO A 5 -35.84 34.41 -38.42
C PRO A 5 -34.83 34.06 -37.29
N TRP A 6 -33.72 34.79 -37.12
CA TRP A 6 -32.66 34.45 -36.13
C TRP A 6 -32.27 35.63 -35.24
N ASP A 7 -33.17 36.63 -35.03
CA ASP A 7 -32.87 37.68 -34.07
C ASP A 7 -33.29 37.25 -32.66
N PHE A 8 -32.37 36.49 -32.01
CA PHE A 8 -32.44 36.29 -30.59
C PHE A 8 -31.99 37.58 -29.91
N GLY A 9 -32.93 38.35 -29.44
CA GLY A 9 -32.73 39.61 -28.72
C GLY A 9 -31.87 39.45 -27.47
N ILE A 10 -30.59 39.14 -27.66
CA ILE A 10 -29.61 39.07 -26.62
C ILE A 10 -29.08 40.48 -26.39
N SER A 11 -29.38 41.05 -25.21
CA SER A 11 -28.94 42.39 -24.83
C SER A 11 -27.42 42.51 -24.92
N GLU A 12 -26.94 43.65 -25.46
CA GLU A 12 -25.52 43.92 -25.61
C GLU A 12 -24.76 44.05 -24.28
N ASP A 13 -25.47 44.19 -23.19
CA ASP A 13 -24.92 44.36 -21.83
C ASP A 13 -25.39 43.25 -20.88
N MET A 14 -24.46 42.67 -20.14
CA MET A 14 -24.75 41.73 -19.03
C MET A 14 -24.33 42.34 -17.70
N HIS A 15 -25.16 42.14 -16.67
CA HIS A 15 -24.89 42.53 -15.28
C HIS A 15 -24.28 41.39 -14.50
N LEU A 16 -23.07 41.51 -14.08
CA LEU A 16 -22.39 40.59 -13.16
C LEU A 16 -21.93 41.36 -11.91
N GLY A 17 -22.56 41.12 -10.78
CA GLY A 17 -22.11 41.64 -9.49
C GLY A 17 -22.03 43.18 -9.39
N GLY A 18 -22.94 43.91 -10.03
CA GLY A 18 -22.97 45.39 -9.97
C GLY A 18 -22.06 46.11 -10.94
N MET A 19 -21.35 45.40 -11.80
CA MET A 19 -20.48 46.00 -12.83
C MET A 19 -21.09 45.84 -14.22
N HIS A 20 -21.14 46.98 -14.96
CA HIS A 20 -21.54 47.00 -16.38
C HIS A 20 -20.35 46.57 -17.28
N ILE A 21 -20.43 45.38 -17.85
CA ILE A 21 -19.41 44.90 -18.80
C ILE A 21 -20.06 44.73 -20.16
N LYS A 22 -19.54 45.46 -21.16
CA LYS A 22 -20.00 45.32 -22.54
C LYS A 22 -19.61 43.95 -23.08
N ARG A 23 -20.52 43.26 -23.75
CA ARG A 23 -20.33 41.89 -24.32
C ARG A 23 -19.00 41.74 -25.08
N LYS A 24 -18.59 42.78 -25.84
CA LYS A 24 -17.29 42.73 -26.55
C LYS A 24 -16.09 42.63 -25.65
N TRP A 25 -16.12 43.25 -24.45
CA TRP A 25 -15.05 43.12 -23.46
C TRP A 25 -15.01 41.76 -22.78
N MET A 26 -16.20 41.18 -22.54
CA MET A 26 -16.30 39.84 -22.02
C MET A 26 -15.76 38.79 -22.98
N LEU A 27 -16.09 38.89 -24.29
CA LEU A 27 -15.53 38.02 -25.33
C LEU A 27 -14.03 38.19 -25.45
N THR A 28 -13.52 39.41 -25.30
CA THR A 28 -12.06 39.72 -25.36
C THR A 28 -11.36 39.10 -24.12
N ILE A 29 -11.94 39.24 -22.93
CA ILE A 29 -11.38 38.68 -21.69
C ILE A 29 -11.41 37.13 -21.73
N THR A 30 -12.52 36.55 -22.17
CA THR A 30 -12.66 35.08 -22.31
C THR A 30 -11.68 34.54 -23.35
N GLY A 31 -11.53 35.23 -24.48
CA GLY A 31 -10.55 34.89 -25.52
C GLY A 31 -9.10 35.00 -25.03
N ALA A 32 -8.78 36.05 -24.26
CA ALA A 32 -7.45 36.22 -23.66
C ALA A 32 -7.15 35.13 -22.60
N LEU A 33 -8.13 34.76 -21.75
CA LEU A 33 -7.98 33.68 -20.77
C LEU A 33 -7.84 32.32 -21.45
N ALA A 34 -8.63 32.07 -22.50
CA ALA A 34 -8.51 30.82 -23.28
C ALA A 34 -7.15 30.77 -24.03
N GLY A 35 -6.70 31.88 -24.57
CA GLY A 35 -5.37 31.98 -25.20
C GLY A 35 -4.23 31.78 -24.22
N ALA A 36 -4.31 32.35 -23.01
CA ALA A 36 -3.33 32.14 -21.96
C ALA A 36 -3.29 30.71 -21.48
N SER A 37 -4.48 30.07 -21.35
CA SER A 37 -4.56 28.64 -20.97
C SER A 37 -4.00 27.74 -22.07
N LEU A 38 -4.31 28.01 -23.34
CA LEU A 38 -3.72 27.29 -24.48
C LEU A 38 -2.21 27.53 -24.59
N PHE A 39 -1.74 28.74 -24.33
CA PHE A 39 -0.31 29.04 -24.30
C PHE A 39 0.40 28.31 -23.15
N MET A 40 -0.19 28.29 -21.94
CA MET A 40 0.37 27.51 -20.83
C MET A 40 0.40 25.99 -21.12
N ILE A 41 -0.65 25.46 -21.75
CA ILE A 41 -0.67 24.03 -22.16
C ILE A 41 0.37 23.80 -23.27
N PHE A 42 0.50 24.71 -24.24
CA PHE A 42 1.50 24.61 -25.30
C PHE A 42 2.93 24.74 -24.75
N ASP A 43 3.15 25.66 -23.81
CA ASP A 43 4.43 25.84 -23.13
C ASP A 43 4.79 24.62 -22.28
N MET A 44 3.80 24.05 -21.58
CA MET A 44 3.93 22.82 -20.82
C MET A 44 4.25 21.60 -21.71
N VAL A 45 3.66 21.54 -22.91
CA VAL A 45 3.86 20.42 -23.86
C VAL A 45 5.11 20.60 -24.72
N TYR A 46 5.46 21.85 -25.12
CA TYR A 46 6.53 22.12 -26.08
C TYR A 46 7.84 22.51 -25.43
N ASN A 47 7.82 23.31 -24.35
CA ASN A 47 9.02 23.75 -23.64
C ASN A 47 9.36 22.87 -22.45
N GLY A 48 8.56 21.78 -22.30
CA GLY A 48 8.89 20.76 -21.34
C GLY A 48 9.03 21.31 -19.92
N VAL A 49 7.93 21.80 -19.33
CA VAL A 49 7.73 21.48 -17.92
C VAL A 49 7.31 20.02 -17.93
N SER A 50 8.20 19.16 -18.43
CA SER A 50 8.15 17.78 -18.08
C SER A 50 8.24 17.77 -16.55
N PRO A 51 7.26 17.19 -15.85
CA PRO A 51 7.45 16.86 -14.45
C PRO A 51 8.85 16.29 -14.33
N ASP A 52 9.59 16.74 -13.34
CA ASP A 52 10.91 16.16 -13.11
C ASP A 52 10.72 14.69 -12.76
N TRP A 53 10.69 13.86 -13.79
CA TRP A 53 10.56 12.39 -13.65
C TRP A 53 11.75 11.79 -12.93
N SER A 54 12.84 12.59 -12.70
CA SER A 54 13.95 12.17 -11.84
C SER A 54 13.49 11.99 -10.39
N VAL A 55 12.44 12.71 -9.97
CA VAL A 55 11.80 12.49 -8.66
C VAL A 55 11.11 11.13 -8.60
N LEU A 56 10.52 10.67 -9.70
CA LEU A 56 9.92 9.32 -9.76
C LEU A 56 10.98 8.22 -9.79
N GLY A 57 12.17 8.47 -10.32
CA GLY A 57 13.30 7.53 -10.28
C GLY A 57 13.85 7.31 -8.86
N GLN A 58 13.40 8.09 -7.88
CA GLN A 58 13.71 7.94 -6.45
C GLN A 58 12.51 7.41 -5.64
N THR A 59 11.34 7.22 -6.29
CA THR A 59 10.14 6.74 -5.63
C THR A 59 10.14 5.22 -5.64
N GLU A 60 10.19 4.62 -4.47
CA GLU A 60 10.07 3.16 -4.32
C GLU A 60 8.59 2.76 -4.17
N ILE A 61 8.20 1.71 -4.88
CA ILE A 61 6.84 1.16 -4.88
C ILE A 61 6.78 0.01 -3.90
N THR A 62 5.83 0.05 -2.98
CA THR A 62 5.58 -1.04 -2.04
C THR A 62 4.25 -1.73 -2.37
N ALA A 63 4.31 -3.02 -2.67
CA ALA A 63 3.14 -3.87 -2.86
C ALA A 63 2.58 -4.28 -1.48
N HIS A 64 1.34 -3.88 -1.17
CA HIS A 64 0.72 -4.10 0.14
C HIS A 64 0.22 -5.54 0.27
N ARG A 65 0.77 -6.31 1.24
CA ARG A 65 0.55 -7.75 1.48
C ARG A 65 0.90 -8.60 0.25
N GLY A 66 1.98 -8.25 -0.44
CA GLY A 66 2.22 -8.67 -1.81
C GLY A 66 1.35 -7.89 -2.80
N SER A 67 1.23 -8.35 -4.05
CA SER A 67 0.25 -7.77 -4.96
C SER A 67 -1.15 -8.29 -4.64
N SER A 68 -1.73 -7.81 -3.53
CA SER A 68 -3.03 -8.28 -2.97
C SER A 68 -4.25 -7.95 -3.85
N LYS A 69 -4.06 -7.26 -4.96
CA LYS A 69 -5.05 -7.04 -6.02
C LYS A 69 -5.04 -8.14 -7.06
N MET A 70 -3.90 -8.79 -7.26
CA MET A 70 -3.68 -9.79 -8.30
C MET A 70 -3.69 -11.22 -7.75
N ALA A 71 -3.36 -11.39 -6.47
CA ALA A 71 -3.28 -12.70 -5.81
C ALA A 71 -3.72 -12.59 -4.32
N PRO A 72 -4.02 -13.73 -3.65
CA PRO A 72 -4.42 -13.72 -2.24
C PRO A 72 -3.34 -13.08 -1.36
N GLU A 73 -3.74 -12.14 -0.51
CA GLU A 73 -2.83 -11.38 0.37
C GLU A 73 -1.96 -12.29 1.25
N ASN A 74 -0.72 -11.85 1.52
CA ASN A 74 0.23 -12.55 2.40
C ASN A 74 0.49 -14.03 2.00
N THR A 75 0.47 -14.34 0.68
CA THR A 75 0.81 -15.65 0.12
C THR A 75 2.04 -15.58 -0.77
N MET A 76 2.61 -16.75 -1.11
CA MET A 76 3.71 -16.80 -2.08
C MET A 76 3.29 -16.30 -3.44
N ALA A 77 2.05 -16.61 -3.88
CA ALA A 77 1.51 -16.11 -5.14
C ALA A 77 1.44 -14.56 -5.19
N ALA A 78 1.07 -13.91 -4.07
CA ALA A 78 1.05 -12.44 -4.01
C ALA A 78 2.45 -11.81 -4.06
N LEU A 79 3.45 -12.49 -3.50
CA LEU A 79 4.85 -12.06 -3.57
C LEU A 79 5.41 -12.21 -4.99
N GLU A 80 5.12 -13.33 -5.64
CA GLU A 80 5.54 -13.55 -7.05
C GLU A 80 4.89 -12.52 -7.97
N ALA A 81 3.58 -12.25 -7.81
CA ALA A 81 2.90 -11.21 -8.57
C ALA A 81 3.51 -9.81 -8.33
N ALA A 82 3.90 -9.49 -7.10
CA ALA A 82 4.58 -8.22 -6.79
C ALA A 82 5.96 -8.11 -7.48
N MET A 83 6.70 -9.23 -7.58
CA MET A 83 7.97 -9.28 -8.32
C MET A 83 7.77 -9.13 -9.82
N GLU A 84 6.73 -9.75 -10.39
CA GLU A 84 6.38 -9.63 -11.82
C GLU A 84 5.97 -8.20 -12.17
N GLU A 85 5.27 -7.51 -11.26
CA GLU A 85 4.88 -6.10 -11.38
C GLU A 85 6.04 -5.13 -11.09
N MET A 86 7.25 -5.64 -10.80
CA MET A 86 8.46 -4.87 -10.53
C MET A 86 8.32 -3.89 -9.35
N ALA A 87 7.58 -4.27 -8.31
CA ALA A 87 7.56 -3.52 -7.06
C ALA A 87 8.94 -3.56 -6.39
N ASP A 88 9.37 -2.45 -5.78
CA ASP A 88 10.65 -2.38 -5.06
C ASP A 88 10.59 -3.13 -3.74
N TYR A 89 9.46 -3.04 -3.07
CA TYR A 89 9.17 -3.71 -1.80
C TYR A 89 7.88 -4.51 -1.89
N SER A 90 7.83 -5.62 -1.17
CA SER A 90 6.59 -6.19 -0.69
C SER A 90 6.43 -5.91 0.81
N GLU A 91 5.31 -5.31 1.18
CA GLU A 91 4.92 -5.25 2.59
C GLU A 91 4.23 -6.56 2.94
N ILE A 92 4.53 -7.11 4.11
CA ILE A 92 3.99 -8.37 4.63
C ILE A 92 3.71 -8.27 6.12
N ASP A 93 2.63 -8.92 6.56
CA ASP A 93 2.24 -8.99 7.98
C ASP A 93 2.70 -10.29 8.60
N VAL A 94 3.38 -10.27 9.73
CA VAL A 94 3.85 -11.48 10.40
C VAL A 94 3.27 -11.65 11.81
N GLN A 95 2.98 -12.91 12.13
CA GLN A 95 2.48 -13.36 13.43
C GLN A 95 3.15 -14.69 13.80
N THR A 96 2.96 -15.13 15.05
CA THR A 96 3.50 -16.39 15.57
C THR A 96 2.39 -17.41 15.81
N THR A 97 2.62 -18.64 15.40
CA THR A 97 1.75 -19.80 15.64
C THR A 97 1.84 -20.27 17.10
N ALA A 98 0.96 -21.19 17.52
CA ALA A 98 0.98 -21.78 18.87
C ALA A 98 2.29 -22.50 19.20
N ASP A 99 2.97 -23.04 18.17
CA ASP A 99 4.26 -23.75 18.29
C ASP A 99 5.46 -22.86 17.96
N GLY A 100 5.25 -21.53 17.89
CA GLY A 100 6.34 -20.56 17.80
C GLY A 100 6.91 -20.33 16.39
N ILE A 101 6.22 -20.75 15.34
CA ILE A 101 6.65 -20.52 13.95
C ILE A 101 6.15 -19.15 13.48
N VAL A 102 7.03 -18.31 12.90
CA VAL A 102 6.65 -17.02 12.31
C VAL A 102 6.06 -17.25 10.92
N VAL A 103 4.82 -16.80 10.72
CA VAL A 103 4.04 -16.99 9.49
C VAL A 103 3.44 -15.67 9.01
N LEU A 104 3.04 -15.62 7.74
CA LEU A 104 2.40 -14.45 7.15
C LEU A 104 0.88 -14.47 7.36
N CYS A 105 0.35 -13.49 8.06
CA CYS A 105 -1.10 -13.25 8.15
C CYS A 105 -1.40 -11.89 8.75
N HIS A 106 -2.36 -11.18 8.17
CA HIS A 106 -2.82 -9.90 8.71
C HIS A 106 -3.76 -10.10 9.90
N ASP A 107 -4.79 -10.92 9.72
CA ASP A 107 -5.88 -11.05 10.70
C ASP A 107 -5.51 -11.97 11.87
N LEU A 108 -6.00 -11.62 13.05
CA LEU A 108 -5.94 -12.52 14.22
C LEU A 108 -6.77 -13.78 13.99
N ASN A 109 -7.97 -13.62 13.41
CA ASN A 109 -8.93 -14.71 13.16
C ASN A 109 -8.94 -15.10 11.69
N LEU A 110 -8.80 -16.37 11.38
CA LEU A 110 -8.65 -16.90 10.03
C LEU A 110 -9.95 -17.01 9.23
N LYS A 111 -11.08 -16.53 9.79
CA LYS A 111 -12.40 -16.67 9.17
C LYS A 111 -12.48 -16.00 7.79
N ARG A 112 -11.86 -14.84 7.61
CA ARG A 112 -11.90 -14.09 6.35
C ARG A 112 -11.09 -14.75 5.25
N VAL A 113 -9.88 -15.21 5.58
CA VAL A 113 -8.91 -15.73 4.58
C VAL A 113 -9.00 -17.24 4.37
N ALA A 114 -9.44 -18.00 5.38
CA ALA A 114 -9.50 -19.47 5.31
C ALA A 114 -10.87 -20.06 5.66
N GLY A 115 -11.89 -19.24 6.00
CA GLY A 115 -13.21 -19.72 6.41
C GLY A 115 -13.26 -20.38 7.79
N VAL A 116 -12.16 -20.39 8.54
CA VAL A 116 -12.00 -21.07 9.83
C VAL A 116 -12.10 -20.07 10.98
N ASP A 117 -13.11 -20.22 11.84
CA ASP A 117 -13.32 -19.32 12.99
C ASP A 117 -12.42 -19.71 14.17
N ARG A 118 -11.12 -19.50 13.99
CA ARG A 118 -10.06 -19.73 14.98
C ARG A 118 -9.00 -18.66 14.89
N THR A 119 -8.37 -18.35 16.02
CA THR A 119 -7.23 -17.44 16.05
C THR A 119 -5.96 -18.15 15.59
N LEU A 120 -5.15 -17.49 14.78
CA LEU A 120 -3.88 -18.02 14.26
C LEU A 120 -2.97 -18.51 15.40
N GLY A 121 -2.74 -17.70 16.41
CA GLY A 121 -1.89 -18.04 17.57
C GLY A 121 -2.39 -19.21 18.42
N SER A 122 -3.62 -19.74 18.17
CA SER A 122 -4.13 -20.95 18.81
C SER A 122 -3.88 -22.23 18.01
N MET A 123 -3.26 -22.12 16.83
CA MET A 123 -3.02 -23.23 15.91
C MET A 123 -1.53 -23.47 15.73
N THR A 124 -1.12 -24.73 15.64
CA THR A 124 0.25 -25.09 15.21
C THR A 124 0.43 -24.87 13.72
N TYR A 125 1.68 -24.72 13.27
CA TYR A 125 1.94 -24.56 11.83
C TYR A 125 1.42 -25.77 11.03
N SER A 126 1.57 -26.98 11.53
CA SER A 126 1.06 -28.19 10.87
C SER A 126 -0.49 -28.20 10.69
N GLN A 127 -1.21 -27.45 11.51
CA GLN A 127 -2.66 -27.23 11.32
C GLN A 127 -2.93 -26.10 10.32
N LEU A 128 -2.11 -25.05 10.31
CA LEU A 128 -2.25 -23.90 9.40
C LEU A 128 -1.93 -24.27 7.96
N GLU A 129 -0.88 -25.07 7.71
CA GLU A 129 -0.47 -25.49 6.37
C GLU A 129 -1.52 -26.31 5.61
N GLN A 130 -2.53 -26.85 6.31
CA GLN A 130 -3.65 -27.58 5.70
C GLN A 130 -4.78 -26.65 5.24
N LEU A 131 -4.72 -25.37 5.58
CA LEU A 131 -5.76 -24.40 5.21
C LEU A 131 -5.53 -23.86 3.83
N ASP A 132 -6.61 -23.75 3.07
CA ASP A 132 -6.63 -23.08 1.77
C ASP A 132 -6.97 -21.60 2.01
N VAL A 133 -5.99 -20.72 1.78
CA VAL A 133 -6.13 -19.28 1.86
C VAL A 133 -6.17 -18.60 0.49
N GLY A 134 -6.28 -19.37 -0.59
CA GLY A 134 -6.35 -18.86 -1.95
C GLY A 134 -7.75 -18.84 -2.53
N SER A 135 -8.55 -19.90 -2.27
CA SER A 135 -9.88 -20.05 -2.88
C SER A 135 -10.87 -18.95 -2.54
N HIS A 136 -10.67 -18.22 -1.43
CA HIS A 136 -11.52 -17.06 -1.08
C HIS A 136 -11.30 -15.88 -2.03
N PHE A 137 -10.11 -15.77 -2.61
CA PHE A 137 -9.76 -14.74 -3.58
C PHE A 137 -10.24 -15.12 -5.00
N SER A 138 -9.80 -16.27 -5.50
CA SER A 138 -10.22 -16.82 -6.77
C SER A 138 -9.98 -18.33 -6.81
N PRO A 139 -10.82 -19.13 -7.55
CA PRO A 139 -10.63 -20.57 -7.67
C PRO A 139 -9.28 -21.00 -8.27
N GLU A 140 -8.62 -20.14 -9.03
CA GLU A 140 -7.29 -20.39 -9.62
C GLU A 140 -6.17 -20.50 -8.58
N PHE A 141 -6.35 -19.85 -7.40
CA PHE A 141 -5.42 -19.92 -6.29
C PHE A 141 -5.77 -21.01 -5.27
N LYS A 142 -6.62 -21.96 -5.65
CA LYS A 142 -6.97 -23.06 -4.77
C LYS A 142 -5.73 -23.82 -4.34
N GLY A 143 -5.57 -23.97 -3.01
CA GLY A 143 -4.45 -24.68 -2.40
C GLY A 143 -3.29 -23.77 -2.00
N GLU A 144 -3.39 -22.44 -2.22
CA GLU A 144 -2.46 -21.49 -1.57
C GLU A 144 -2.52 -21.64 -0.07
N ARG A 145 -1.35 -21.60 0.56
CA ARG A 145 -1.18 -21.79 2.01
C ARG A 145 -0.64 -20.52 2.66
N ILE A 146 -0.76 -20.46 3.97
CA ILE A 146 -0.06 -19.46 4.79
C ILE A 146 1.42 -19.82 4.81
N PRO A 147 2.31 -18.98 4.22
CA PRO A 147 3.74 -19.26 4.19
C PRO A 147 4.39 -18.90 5.52
N THR A 148 5.50 -19.55 5.83
CA THR A 148 6.41 -19.14 6.90
C THR A 148 7.25 -17.93 6.46
N LEU A 149 7.70 -17.11 7.42
CA LEU A 149 8.66 -16.04 7.11
C LEU A 149 9.95 -16.61 6.52
N ARG A 150 10.37 -17.80 6.90
CA ARG A 150 11.55 -18.49 6.38
C ARG A 150 11.43 -18.75 4.87
N GLU A 151 10.30 -19.30 4.41
CA GLU A 151 10.00 -19.52 2.99
C GLU A 151 10.02 -18.21 2.20
N VAL A 152 9.47 -17.14 2.78
CA VAL A 152 9.43 -15.82 2.16
C VAL A 152 10.82 -15.20 2.04
N LEU A 153 11.63 -15.24 3.10
CA LEU A 153 13.01 -14.73 3.06
C LEU A 153 13.85 -15.47 2.01
N GLU A 154 13.73 -16.80 1.93
CA GLU A 154 14.40 -17.60 0.92
C GLU A 154 14.01 -17.19 -0.51
N ALA A 155 12.71 -17.02 -0.77
CA ALA A 155 12.18 -16.66 -2.09
C ALA A 155 12.54 -15.24 -2.52
N CYS A 156 12.62 -14.30 -1.54
CA CYS A 156 12.85 -12.88 -1.81
C CYS A 156 14.32 -12.47 -1.82
N LYS A 157 15.23 -13.31 -1.29
CA LYS A 157 16.65 -12.97 -1.20
C LYS A 157 17.25 -12.61 -2.56
N GLY A 158 17.80 -11.40 -2.68
CA GLY A 158 18.38 -10.87 -3.91
C GLY A 158 17.38 -10.50 -5.02
N ARG A 159 16.05 -10.61 -4.76
CA ARG A 159 15.01 -10.38 -5.75
C ARG A 159 14.07 -9.24 -5.39
N MET A 160 13.68 -9.09 -4.12
CA MET A 160 12.73 -8.11 -3.65
C MET A 160 13.06 -7.68 -2.23
N LYS A 161 12.92 -6.40 -1.93
CA LYS A 161 13.00 -5.88 -0.56
C LYS A 161 11.70 -6.17 0.19
N LEU A 162 11.77 -6.29 1.51
CA LEU A 162 10.61 -6.56 2.36
C LEU A 162 10.39 -5.45 3.39
N ASN A 163 9.13 -5.04 3.53
CA ASN A 163 8.63 -4.30 4.68
C ASN A 163 7.85 -5.27 5.56
N ILE A 164 8.43 -5.71 6.68
CA ILE A 164 7.88 -6.74 7.55
C ILE A 164 7.16 -6.07 8.72
N GLU A 165 5.82 -6.06 8.70
CA GLU A 165 5.02 -5.54 9.81
C GLU A 165 4.88 -6.59 10.91
N LEU A 166 5.38 -6.26 12.10
CA LEU A 166 5.16 -7.07 13.31
C LEU A 166 3.75 -6.80 13.85
N LYS A 167 2.84 -7.78 13.68
CA LYS A 167 1.48 -7.66 14.21
C LYS A 167 1.49 -7.91 15.71
N ASN A 168 0.82 -7.01 16.43
CA ASN A 168 0.66 -7.17 17.86
C ASN A 168 -0.58 -7.97 18.16
N ILE A 169 -0.49 -9.28 18.07
CA ILE A 169 -1.63 -10.16 18.22
C ILE A 169 -1.32 -11.23 19.28
N GLY A 170 -2.12 -11.22 20.34
CA GLY A 170 -1.96 -12.18 21.42
C GLY A 170 -0.82 -11.87 22.40
N ASN A 171 -0.45 -12.89 23.18
CA ASN A 171 0.56 -12.79 24.25
C ASN A 171 1.99 -13.14 23.78
N ASP A 172 2.23 -13.24 22.47
CA ASP A 172 3.58 -13.55 21.98
C ASP A 172 4.50 -12.37 22.17
N THR A 173 5.44 -12.58 23.07
CA THR A 173 6.45 -11.58 23.40
C THR A 173 7.75 -11.79 22.62
N SER A 174 7.91 -12.86 21.83
CA SER A 174 9.17 -13.23 21.18
C SER A 174 9.23 -12.91 19.68
N LEU A 175 8.13 -12.46 19.06
CA LEU A 175 8.04 -12.16 17.62
C LEU A 175 9.14 -11.20 17.13
N PRO A 176 9.45 -10.07 17.81
CA PRO A 176 10.50 -9.15 17.37
C PRO A 176 11.87 -9.80 17.24
N GLU A 177 12.27 -10.59 18.26
CA GLU A 177 13.56 -11.28 18.30
C GLU A 177 13.64 -12.38 17.24
N GLN A 178 12.56 -13.14 17.06
CA GLN A 178 12.50 -14.20 16.06
C GLN A 178 12.64 -13.63 14.65
N VAL A 179 11.94 -12.54 14.33
CA VAL A 179 12.03 -11.88 13.02
C VAL A 179 13.44 -11.31 12.81
N ALA A 180 14.01 -10.61 13.80
CA ALA A 180 15.37 -10.07 13.71
C ALA A 180 16.39 -11.18 13.51
N ALA A 181 16.24 -12.31 14.21
CA ALA A 181 17.12 -13.46 14.06
C ALA A 181 17.02 -14.13 12.68
N LEU A 182 15.79 -14.28 12.15
CA LEU A 182 15.55 -14.84 10.82
C LEU A 182 16.14 -13.95 9.71
N VAL A 183 15.90 -12.63 9.77
CA VAL A 183 16.47 -11.70 8.78
C VAL A 183 17.99 -11.79 8.77
N LYS A 184 18.63 -11.89 9.94
CA LYS A 184 20.08 -12.08 10.07
C LYS A 184 20.52 -13.44 9.56
N GLU A 185 19.82 -14.53 9.86
CA GLU A 185 20.14 -15.89 9.40
C GLU A 185 20.20 -15.97 7.86
N TYR A 186 19.34 -15.18 7.19
CA TYR A 186 19.27 -15.10 5.74
C TYR A 186 20.17 -14.02 5.12
N ASP A 187 20.96 -13.27 5.90
CA ASP A 187 21.76 -12.10 5.45
C ASP A 187 20.92 -11.11 4.63
N MET A 188 19.76 -10.72 5.13
CA MET A 188 18.82 -9.84 4.43
C MET A 188 18.61 -8.48 5.13
N GLU A 189 19.50 -8.06 6.04
CA GLU A 189 19.38 -6.82 6.77
C GLU A 189 19.24 -5.60 5.85
N ASP A 190 19.98 -5.57 4.76
CA ASP A 190 19.93 -4.47 3.78
C ASP A 190 18.67 -4.50 2.90
N GLN A 191 18.00 -5.67 2.82
CA GLN A 191 16.78 -5.84 2.04
C GLN A 191 15.51 -5.69 2.86
N CYS A 192 15.59 -5.65 4.19
CA CYS A 192 14.43 -5.62 5.08
C CYS A 192 14.29 -4.30 5.82
N VAL A 193 13.03 -3.89 6.03
CA VAL A 193 12.60 -2.88 6.99
C VAL A 193 11.58 -3.54 7.92
N ILE A 194 11.76 -3.39 9.23
CA ILE A 194 10.82 -3.94 10.22
C ILE A 194 9.90 -2.82 10.70
N THR A 195 8.61 -3.01 10.56
CA THR A 195 7.62 -2.00 10.96
C THR A 195 6.67 -2.54 12.02
N SER A 196 6.10 -1.65 12.82
CA SER A 196 5.06 -1.99 13.80
C SER A 196 4.32 -0.75 14.28
N VAL A 197 3.08 -0.92 14.72
CA VAL A 197 2.32 0.06 15.52
C VAL A 197 2.79 0.09 16.99
N LYS A 198 3.60 -0.89 17.44
CA LYS A 198 4.16 -0.95 18.80
C LYS A 198 5.62 -0.52 18.81
N LEU A 199 5.90 0.65 19.34
CA LEU A 199 7.26 1.17 19.50
C LEU A 199 8.17 0.18 20.27
N LYS A 200 7.65 -0.44 21.33
CA LYS A 200 8.38 -1.42 22.14
C LYS A 200 8.87 -2.64 21.33
N TYR A 201 8.17 -3.03 20.26
CA TYR A 201 8.62 -4.11 19.39
C TYR A 201 9.83 -3.67 18.56
N LEU A 202 9.82 -2.44 18.07
CA LEU A 202 10.93 -1.87 17.30
C LEU A 202 12.18 -1.66 18.17
N GLU A 203 12.01 -1.24 19.44
CA GLU A 203 13.10 -1.17 20.40
C GLU A 203 13.78 -2.55 20.56
N ARG A 204 13.00 -3.62 20.74
CA ARG A 204 13.53 -4.97 20.88
C ARG A 204 14.23 -5.48 19.61
N VAL A 205 13.72 -5.13 18.43
CA VAL A 205 14.42 -5.40 17.15
C VAL A 205 15.77 -4.71 17.13
N LYS A 206 15.84 -3.45 17.55
CA LYS A 206 17.08 -2.66 17.63
C LYS A 206 18.06 -3.18 18.67
N ASP A 207 17.56 -3.72 19.79
CA ASP A 207 18.40 -4.37 20.81
C ASP A 207 19.07 -5.63 20.27
N MET A 208 18.38 -6.38 19.41
CA MET A 208 18.92 -7.59 18.74
C MET A 208 19.85 -7.29 17.58
N ASN A 209 19.51 -6.30 16.78
CA ASN A 209 20.32 -5.87 15.63
C ASN A 209 20.14 -4.35 15.38
N PRO A 210 21.10 -3.52 15.86
CA PRO A 210 21.05 -2.07 15.70
C PRO A 210 21.04 -1.58 14.25
N ASP A 211 21.57 -2.38 13.32
CA ASP A 211 21.69 -2.02 11.90
C ASP A 211 20.40 -2.24 11.13
N LEU A 212 19.49 -3.10 11.62
CA LEU A 212 18.19 -3.30 10.98
C LEU A 212 17.39 -2.00 10.91
N ARG A 213 16.91 -1.66 9.73
CA ARG A 213 16.01 -0.50 9.54
C ARG A 213 14.67 -0.77 10.18
N THR A 214 14.15 0.21 10.90
CA THR A 214 12.84 0.12 11.54
C THR A 214 11.96 1.31 11.17
N GLY A 215 10.64 1.10 11.11
CA GLY A 215 9.63 2.13 10.83
C GLY A 215 8.46 2.04 11.80
N TYR A 216 8.10 3.17 12.43
CA TYR A 216 6.93 3.23 13.30
C TYR A 216 5.68 3.59 12.49
N ILE A 217 4.63 2.76 12.58
CA ILE A 217 3.36 2.99 11.90
C ILE A 217 2.50 3.91 12.75
N LEU A 218 2.27 5.13 12.26
CA LEU A 218 1.38 6.09 12.89
C LEU A 218 -0.06 5.86 12.43
N ALA A 219 -0.85 5.19 13.25
CA ALA A 219 -2.26 4.89 12.97
C ALA A 219 -3.18 5.91 13.67
N ALA A 220 -3.22 7.14 13.20
CA ALA A 220 -4.05 8.22 13.80
C ALA A 220 -5.56 7.89 13.85
N ALA A 221 -6.04 6.93 13.05
CA ALA A 221 -7.45 6.51 13.02
C ALA A 221 -7.74 5.25 13.85
N TYR A 222 -6.74 4.59 14.42
CA TYR A 222 -6.87 3.31 15.13
C TYR A 222 -6.70 3.40 16.64
N GLY A 223 -6.64 4.59 17.22
CA GLY A 223 -6.50 4.81 18.66
C GLY A 223 -7.50 4.03 19.52
N ASN A 224 -8.68 3.69 18.99
CA ASN A 224 -9.70 2.92 19.71
C ASN A 224 -9.68 1.41 19.44
N TYR A 225 -8.84 0.92 18.51
CA TYR A 225 -8.85 -0.50 18.14
C TYR A 225 -7.84 -1.34 18.92
N TYR A 226 -6.83 -0.70 19.50
CA TYR A 226 -5.73 -1.36 20.20
C TYR A 226 -5.71 -1.14 21.72
N GLU A 227 -6.55 -0.23 22.25
CA GLU A 227 -6.67 -0.01 23.70
C GLU A 227 -7.61 -1.00 24.42
N SER A 228 -8.29 -1.88 23.70
CA SER A 228 -9.22 -2.88 24.29
C SER A 228 -8.58 -4.24 24.55
N GLY A 229 -7.27 -4.30 24.66
CA GLY A 229 -6.50 -5.52 24.85
C GLY A 229 -5.55 -5.47 26.05
N ASP A 230 -6.02 -4.92 27.21
CA ASP A 230 -5.41 -5.17 28.52
C ASP A 230 -5.99 -6.43 29.16
#